data_80ff1955fa058962de7a9cb411bc53e2
#
_entry.id   80ff1955fa058962de7a9cb411bc53e2
#
_cell.length_a   1.000
_cell.length_b   1.000
_cell.length_c   1.000
_cell.angle_alpha   90.00
_cell.angle_beta   90.00
_cell.angle_gamma   90.00
#
_symmetry.space_group_name_H-M   'P 1'
#
loop_
_entity.id
_entity.type
_entity.pdbx_description
1 polymer ?
#
loop_
_entity_poly.entity_id
_entity_poly.type
_entity_poly.pdbx_seq_one_letter_code
_entity_poly.pdbx_strand_id
1 'polypeptide(L)'
;MLAYRVLLVSSLVLAFCNATEPPKQVDMQWGAKIPLRDGVHLNATLYRPHEQKDPLPVIFTFTPYIGDSYLDRATYFSRNGYVYALVDVRGRGNSEGKFEPFANEGRDGYDVVEWLAKQTWCNGKVAMWGGSYAGFDQWTTLKEFPPHLATIVPAAAAHPAVDFPFFHNVYSSYIIQWLTYTSGVTGNTNTFGDSGYWKSKFTDLYMKHLPFQELDRVVGNTTTVFRKWLDHPVADAYWNAMAPTNADYKKISIPILTITGHYDGDQAGAMTYYLRHMQYGTESAKAQHYLIVGPWDHAGTRTPRREVAGLTFADTSLVDLNYLHKQWYDWTMKGGPKPDFLRDRVAYYVAGEDVWRYAASLEALSPKVQKLYLSSTGGRADDVFRSGQLSEAAPSQTEPDHFTYDPLDIRPAALQQKNNPNGLTDQTDVLNLFGNGLIYHTDRFESATEVTGYIKFVAWMAMDVPDTDFAVRLDEVKADGTSVHLTSDMMRARYRDSLTQEKLVKPGEVNRYEFNGFTFFSRKVSKGSRLRLFLSCPNSIQLEKNYNSGKMVAMESGKDARTAHITLYHDPSRASFLEIPVIQ
;
A
#
# COMPACT_ATOMS: atom_id res chain seq x y z
N MET A 1 18.11 -75.52 40.46
CA MET A 1 17.01 -75.36 39.49
C MET A 1 15.99 -74.33 40.04
N LEU A 2 16.06 -73.09 39.66
CA LEU A 2 15.09 -72.06 40.03
C LEU A 2 14.50 -71.51 38.72
N ALA A 3 13.20 -71.72 38.55
CA ALA A 3 12.46 -71.25 37.42
C ALA A 3 11.96 -69.84 37.72
N TYR A 4 12.36 -68.83 36.93
CA TYR A 4 11.80 -67.47 36.93
C TYR A 4 10.58 -67.43 36.01
N ARG A 5 9.43 -67.14 36.60
CA ARG A 5 8.22 -66.77 35.85
C ARG A 5 8.28 -65.25 35.54
N VAL A 6 8.32 -64.93 34.26
CA VAL A 6 8.16 -63.56 33.78
C VAL A 6 6.65 -63.28 33.55
N LEU A 7 6.09 -62.35 34.32
CA LEU A 7 4.74 -61.78 34.07
C LEU A 7 4.85 -60.67 33.01
N LEU A 8 4.26 -60.90 31.85
CA LEU A 8 4.03 -59.85 30.86
C LEU A 8 2.76 -59.09 31.28
N VAL A 9 2.91 -57.83 31.67
CA VAL A 9 1.80 -56.89 31.83
C VAL A 9 1.62 -56.15 30.49
N SER A 10 0.59 -56.51 29.76
CA SER A 10 0.19 -55.81 28.53
C SER A 10 -0.57 -54.55 28.90
N SER A 11 0.09 -53.40 28.83
CA SER A 11 -0.59 -52.08 28.94
C SER A 11 -1.29 -51.76 27.63
N LEU A 12 -2.60 -51.88 27.62
CA LEU A 12 -3.45 -51.43 26.52
C LEU A 12 -3.51 -49.89 26.54
N VAL A 13 -2.73 -49.22 25.70
CA VAL A 13 -2.86 -47.76 25.47
C VAL A 13 -4.02 -47.55 24.51
N LEU A 14 -5.19 -47.16 25.02
CA LEU A 14 -6.30 -46.63 24.25
C LEU A 14 -5.91 -45.25 23.70
N ALA A 15 -5.41 -45.20 22.48
CA ALA A 15 -5.28 -43.98 21.75
C ALA A 15 -6.70 -43.49 21.38
N PHE A 16 -7.20 -42.49 22.09
CA PHE A 16 -8.35 -41.70 21.61
C PHE A 16 -7.90 -40.95 20.36
N CYS A 17 -8.12 -41.52 19.18
CA CYS A 17 -8.20 -40.75 17.96
C CYS A 17 -9.40 -39.83 18.11
N ASN A 18 -9.18 -38.54 18.41
CA ASN A 18 -10.16 -37.51 18.14
C ASN A 18 -10.38 -37.52 16.63
N ALA A 19 -11.39 -38.24 16.19
CA ALA A 19 -11.87 -38.14 14.81
C ALA A 19 -12.36 -36.72 14.62
N THR A 20 -11.52 -35.88 14.03
CA THR A 20 -11.95 -34.56 13.51
C THR A 20 -13.07 -34.84 12.51
N GLU A 21 -14.24 -34.24 12.72
CA GLU A 21 -15.33 -34.33 11.74
C GLU A 21 -14.78 -34.04 10.33
N PRO A 22 -15.17 -34.81 9.32
CA PRO A 22 -14.72 -34.53 7.97
C PRO A 22 -15.16 -33.11 7.57
N PRO A 23 -14.32 -32.37 6.85
CA PRO A 23 -14.66 -31.01 6.48
C PRO A 23 -15.98 -31.00 5.68
N LYS A 24 -16.87 -30.07 6.01
CA LYS A 24 -18.16 -29.88 5.33
C LYS A 24 -17.93 -29.78 3.82
N GLN A 25 -18.70 -30.52 3.07
CA GLN A 25 -18.61 -30.54 1.60
C GLN A 25 -19.11 -29.22 1.01
N VAL A 26 -18.59 -28.89 -0.16
CA VAL A 26 -18.91 -27.67 -0.92
C VAL A 26 -19.28 -28.07 -2.34
N ASP A 27 -20.42 -27.61 -2.80
CA ASP A 27 -20.84 -27.74 -4.19
C ASP A 27 -20.24 -26.60 -5.00
N MET A 28 -19.63 -26.91 -6.13
CA MET A 28 -19.02 -25.95 -7.02
C MET A 28 -19.73 -25.92 -8.37
N GLN A 29 -20.13 -24.74 -8.81
CA GLN A 29 -20.71 -24.51 -10.14
C GLN A 29 -19.75 -23.63 -10.96
N TRP A 30 -19.12 -24.20 -11.96
CA TRP A 30 -18.28 -23.49 -12.92
C TRP A 30 -19.10 -22.78 -13.98
N GLY A 31 -18.60 -21.66 -14.49
CA GLY A 31 -19.11 -21.02 -15.69
C GLY A 31 -20.51 -20.43 -15.55
N ALA A 32 -20.90 -20.03 -14.33
CA ALA A 32 -22.12 -19.27 -14.15
C ALA A 32 -22.01 -17.93 -14.89
N LYS A 33 -22.98 -17.63 -15.76
CA LYS A 33 -23.00 -16.40 -16.56
C LYS A 33 -23.81 -15.33 -15.85
N ILE A 34 -23.19 -14.19 -15.56
CA ILE A 34 -23.83 -13.02 -14.96
C ILE A 34 -24.07 -12.00 -16.06
N PRO A 35 -25.34 -11.77 -16.48
CA PRO A 35 -25.65 -10.79 -17.50
C PRO A 35 -25.51 -9.37 -16.94
N LEU A 36 -24.82 -8.50 -17.66
CA LEU A 36 -24.71 -7.09 -17.39
C LEU A 36 -25.75 -6.30 -18.21
N ARG A 37 -26.04 -5.08 -17.78
CA ARG A 37 -27.04 -4.19 -18.42
C ARG A 37 -26.76 -3.85 -19.88
N ASP A 38 -25.52 -3.99 -20.34
CA ASP A 38 -25.08 -3.72 -21.72
C ASP A 38 -25.02 -4.99 -22.59
N GLY A 39 -25.47 -6.14 -22.07
CA GLY A 39 -25.51 -7.41 -22.77
C GLY A 39 -24.25 -8.25 -22.70
N VAL A 40 -23.17 -7.76 -22.08
CA VAL A 40 -21.97 -8.55 -21.79
C VAL A 40 -22.28 -9.53 -20.65
N HIS A 41 -21.67 -10.73 -20.69
CA HIS A 41 -21.79 -11.72 -19.62
C HIS A 41 -20.45 -11.91 -18.92
N LEU A 42 -20.44 -11.72 -17.61
CA LEU A 42 -19.28 -12.09 -16.78
C LEU A 42 -19.32 -13.57 -16.44
N ASN A 43 -18.15 -14.13 -16.20
CA ASN A 43 -17.99 -15.50 -15.75
C ASN A 43 -17.80 -15.53 -14.23
N ALA A 44 -18.49 -16.46 -13.58
CA ALA A 44 -18.33 -16.70 -12.15
C ALA A 44 -18.20 -18.20 -11.85
N THR A 45 -17.44 -18.52 -10.81
CA THR A 45 -17.47 -19.82 -10.15
C THR A 45 -18.16 -19.66 -8.81
N LEU A 46 -19.25 -20.41 -8.60
CA LEU A 46 -20.06 -20.36 -7.39
C LEU A 46 -19.71 -21.53 -6.47
N TYR A 47 -19.52 -21.23 -5.20
CA TYR A 47 -19.26 -22.21 -4.13
C TYR A 47 -20.42 -22.13 -3.13
N ARG A 48 -21.08 -23.25 -2.88
CA ARG A 48 -22.22 -23.34 -1.96
C ARG A 48 -22.02 -24.46 -0.95
N PRO A 49 -22.54 -24.32 0.28
CA PRO A 49 -22.60 -25.47 1.18
C PRO A 49 -23.33 -26.64 0.51
N HIS A 50 -22.79 -27.86 0.64
CA HIS A 50 -23.44 -29.06 0.11
C HIS A 50 -24.85 -29.19 0.70
N GLU A 51 -25.82 -29.56 -0.16
CA GLU A 51 -27.24 -29.68 0.21
C GLU A 51 -27.83 -28.42 0.88
N GLN A 52 -27.44 -27.22 0.42
CA GLN A 52 -27.99 -25.96 0.91
C GLN A 52 -29.53 -25.99 0.84
N LYS A 53 -30.19 -25.82 2.01
CA LYS A 53 -31.67 -25.83 2.11
C LYS A 53 -32.26 -24.43 2.12
N ASP A 54 -31.67 -23.55 2.89
CA ASP A 54 -32.14 -22.16 3.09
C ASP A 54 -31.33 -21.17 2.28
N PRO A 55 -31.90 -20.03 1.86
CA PRO A 55 -31.15 -18.95 1.25
C PRO A 55 -30.12 -18.38 2.22
N LEU A 56 -28.88 -18.17 1.75
CA LEU A 56 -27.73 -17.71 2.53
C LEU A 56 -27.23 -16.34 2.04
N PRO A 57 -26.55 -15.56 2.88
CA PRO A 57 -25.86 -14.37 2.39
C PRO A 57 -24.68 -14.75 1.48
N VAL A 58 -24.40 -13.88 0.52
CA VAL A 58 -23.36 -14.08 -0.49
C VAL A 58 -22.16 -13.20 -0.19
N ILE A 59 -20.96 -13.73 -0.33
CA ILE A 59 -19.72 -12.98 -0.40
C ILE A 59 -19.15 -13.18 -1.81
N PHE A 60 -18.64 -12.14 -2.43
CA PHE A 60 -17.94 -12.31 -3.71
C PHE A 60 -16.63 -11.55 -3.78
N THR A 61 -15.72 -12.08 -4.58
CA THR A 61 -14.51 -11.41 -5.02
C THR A 61 -14.67 -11.06 -6.49
N PHE A 62 -14.46 -9.80 -6.81
CA PHE A 62 -14.44 -9.26 -8.15
C PHE A 62 -13.00 -8.91 -8.50
N THR A 63 -12.43 -9.50 -9.58
CA THR A 63 -10.98 -9.46 -9.75
C THR A 63 -10.52 -9.62 -11.21
N PRO A 64 -9.48 -8.89 -11.64
CA PRO A 64 -8.80 -9.14 -12.92
C PRO A 64 -7.78 -10.27 -12.85
N TYR A 65 -7.50 -10.84 -11.65
CA TYR A 65 -6.43 -11.81 -11.40
C TYR A 65 -6.84 -13.28 -11.61
N ILE A 66 -7.98 -13.53 -12.24
CA ILE A 66 -8.64 -14.83 -12.40
C ILE A 66 -9.15 -15.35 -11.05
N GLY A 67 -10.47 -15.42 -10.92
CA GLY A 67 -11.16 -15.68 -9.66
C GLY A 67 -10.73 -16.98 -8.97
N ASP A 68 -10.39 -18.01 -9.74
CA ASP A 68 -10.01 -19.33 -9.20
C ASP A 68 -8.75 -19.28 -8.32
N SER A 69 -7.92 -18.23 -8.40
CA SER A 69 -6.78 -18.04 -7.49
C SER A 69 -7.18 -17.86 -6.02
N TYR A 70 -8.47 -17.62 -5.74
CA TYR A 70 -9.03 -17.44 -4.40
C TYR A 70 -9.84 -18.66 -3.89
N LEU A 71 -9.64 -19.85 -4.48
CA LEU A 71 -10.34 -21.09 -4.16
C LEU A 71 -10.38 -21.41 -2.66
N ASP A 72 -9.26 -21.30 -1.95
CA ASP A 72 -9.18 -21.64 -0.53
C ASP A 72 -10.12 -20.78 0.31
N ARG A 73 -10.20 -19.49 -0.02
CA ARG A 73 -11.08 -18.56 0.66
C ARG A 73 -12.55 -18.86 0.35
N ALA A 74 -12.88 -19.09 -0.91
CA ALA A 74 -14.23 -19.45 -1.34
C ALA A 74 -14.72 -20.72 -0.62
N THR A 75 -13.87 -21.72 -0.56
CA THR A 75 -14.14 -22.98 0.15
C THR A 75 -14.31 -22.77 1.66
N TYR A 76 -13.47 -21.93 2.29
CA TYR A 76 -13.58 -21.59 3.70
C TYR A 76 -14.94 -20.98 4.03
N PHE A 77 -15.37 -19.95 3.31
CA PHE A 77 -16.64 -19.27 3.60
C PHE A 77 -17.85 -20.16 3.28
N SER A 78 -17.79 -20.95 2.22
CA SER A 78 -18.88 -21.87 1.91
C SER A 78 -19.06 -22.94 2.99
N ARG A 79 -17.99 -23.48 3.54
CA ARG A 79 -18.06 -24.39 4.69
C ARG A 79 -18.61 -23.72 5.96
N ASN A 80 -18.57 -22.39 6.03
CA ASN A 80 -19.04 -21.59 7.16
C ASN A 80 -20.42 -20.93 6.93
N GLY A 81 -21.21 -21.44 5.98
CA GLY A 81 -22.60 -21.04 5.79
C GLY A 81 -22.79 -19.75 5.01
N TYR A 82 -21.98 -19.54 3.99
CA TYR A 82 -22.11 -18.51 2.97
C TYR A 82 -22.13 -19.13 1.59
N VAL A 83 -22.75 -18.46 0.63
CA VAL A 83 -22.41 -18.68 -0.77
C VAL A 83 -21.23 -17.80 -1.11
N TYR A 84 -20.27 -18.33 -1.84
CA TYR A 84 -19.13 -17.53 -2.31
C TYR A 84 -19.09 -17.52 -3.83
N ALA A 85 -18.92 -16.33 -4.43
CA ALA A 85 -18.76 -16.18 -5.87
C ALA A 85 -17.37 -15.61 -6.20
N LEU A 86 -16.64 -16.31 -7.05
CA LEU A 86 -15.42 -15.80 -7.68
C LEU A 86 -15.79 -15.27 -9.06
N VAL A 87 -15.68 -13.97 -9.27
CA VAL A 87 -16.14 -13.30 -10.49
C VAL A 87 -14.97 -12.65 -11.20
N ASP A 88 -14.71 -13.08 -12.42
CA ASP A 88 -13.74 -12.43 -13.29
C ASP A 88 -14.31 -11.11 -13.84
N VAL A 89 -13.53 -10.02 -13.78
CA VAL A 89 -13.94 -8.75 -14.39
C VAL A 89 -14.04 -8.88 -15.90
N ARG A 90 -14.73 -7.95 -16.53
CA ARG A 90 -14.93 -7.86 -17.99
C ARG A 90 -13.63 -8.10 -18.76
N GLY A 91 -13.64 -8.99 -19.76
CA GLY A 91 -12.50 -9.31 -20.61
C GLY A 91 -11.40 -10.13 -19.94
N ARG A 92 -11.63 -10.66 -18.72
CA ARG A 92 -10.69 -11.53 -18.01
C ARG A 92 -11.30 -12.94 -17.81
N GLY A 93 -10.43 -13.95 -17.73
CA GLY A 93 -10.88 -15.35 -17.61
C GLY A 93 -11.83 -15.74 -18.74
N ASN A 94 -13.00 -16.20 -18.36
CA ASN A 94 -14.09 -16.55 -19.29
C ASN A 94 -15.20 -15.47 -19.35
N SER A 95 -14.93 -14.26 -18.82
CA SER A 95 -15.82 -13.11 -18.95
C SER A 95 -15.70 -12.49 -20.34
N GLU A 96 -16.83 -12.09 -20.89
CA GLU A 96 -16.93 -11.43 -22.19
C GLU A 96 -16.46 -9.96 -22.11
N GLY A 97 -16.37 -9.32 -23.27
CA GLY A 97 -15.99 -7.92 -23.39
C GLY A 97 -14.48 -7.70 -23.43
N LYS A 98 -14.04 -6.48 -23.08
CA LYS A 98 -12.64 -6.07 -23.08
C LYS A 98 -12.28 -5.46 -21.73
N PHE A 99 -11.18 -5.89 -21.15
CA PHE A 99 -10.65 -5.31 -19.93
C PHE A 99 -9.97 -3.97 -20.23
N GLU A 100 -10.42 -2.93 -19.56
CA GLU A 100 -9.74 -1.64 -19.45
C GLU A 100 -9.67 -1.31 -17.95
N PRO A 101 -8.46 -1.30 -17.37
CA PRO A 101 -8.33 -1.14 -15.92
C PRO A 101 -8.99 0.12 -15.39
N PHE A 102 -9.71 -0.01 -14.28
CA PHE A 102 -10.42 1.04 -13.54
C PHE A 102 -11.64 1.64 -14.28
N ALA A 103 -12.03 1.14 -15.45
CA ALA A 103 -13.02 1.81 -16.29
C ALA A 103 -14.47 1.36 -16.04
N ASN A 104 -14.71 0.06 -15.82
CA ASN A 104 -16.07 -0.50 -15.84
C ASN A 104 -16.50 -1.15 -14.52
N GLU A 105 -15.57 -1.41 -13.61
CA GLU A 105 -15.77 -2.28 -12.44
C GLU A 105 -16.89 -1.78 -11.51
N GLY A 106 -17.12 -0.48 -11.43
CA GLY A 106 -18.21 0.06 -10.62
C GLY A 106 -19.59 -0.38 -11.11
N ARG A 107 -19.88 -0.14 -12.40
CA ARG A 107 -21.16 -0.50 -13.01
C ARG A 107 -21.36 -2.01 -13.12
N ASP A 108 -20.30 -2.71 -13.51
CA ASP A 108 -20.31 -4.16 -13.60
C ASP A 108 -20.52 -4.78 -12.21
N GLY A 109 -19.83 -4.27 -11.19
CA GLY A 109 -19.99 -4.68 -9.80
C GLY A 109 -21.41 -4.45 -9.26
N TYR A 110 -22.05 -3.33 -9.62
CA TYR A 110 -23.45 -3.08 -9.30
C TYR A 110 -24.34 -4.22 -9.89
N ASP A 111 -24.16 -4.52 -11.18
CA ASP A 111 -24.96 -5.55 -11.86
C ASP A 111 -24.71 -6.94 -11.24
N VAL A 112 -23.46 -7.24 -10.86
CA VAL A 112 -23.11 -8.49 -10.16
C VAL A 112 -23.83 -8.59 -8.81
N VAL A 113 -23.80 -7.53 -7.99
CA VAL A 113 -24.50 -7.50 -6.69
C VAL A 113 -25.98 -7.77 -6.87
N GLU A 114 -26.63 -7.06 -7.79
CA GLU A 114 -28.07 -7.18 -8.01
C GLU A 114 -28.48 -8.52 -8.65
N TRP A 115 -27.61 -9.11 -9.47
CA TRP A 115 -27.85 -10.47 -9.99
C TRP A 115 -27.73 -11.53 -8.90
N LEU A 116 -26.66 -11.46 -8.06
CA LEU A 116 -26.46 -12.39 -6.95
C LEU A 116 -27.62 -12.33 -5.94
N ALA A 117 -28.08 -11.13 -5.61
CA ALA A 117 -29.18 -10.93 -4.66
C ALA A 117 -30.51 -11.54 -5.10
N LYS A 118 -30.75 -11.65 -6.41
CA LYS A 118 -32.00 -12.20 -7.00
C LYS A 118 -32.00 -13.73 -7.12
N GLN A 119 -30.88 -14.39 -6.80
CA GLN A 119 -30.81 -15.83 -6.90
C GLN A 119 -31.62 -16.52 -5.78
N THR A 120 -32.27 -17.63 -6.08
CA THR A 120 -33.12 -18.37 -5.12
C THR A 120 -32.33 -18.90 -3.90
N TRP A 121 -31.04 -19.09 -4.05
CA TRP A 121 -30.15 -19.54 -2.99
C TRP A 121 -29.53 -18.35 -2.17
N CYS A 122 -29.83 -17.10 -2.53
CA CYS A 122 -29.39 -15.90 -1.83
C CYS A 122 -30.51 -15.33 -0.96
N ASN A 123 -30.21 -14.88 0.25
CA ASN A 123 -31.17 -14.23 1.15
C ASN A 123 -31.31 -12.71 0.92
N GLY A 124 -30.79 -12.20 -0.20
CA GLY A 124 -30.82 -10.77 -0.55
C GLY A 124 -29.70 -9.93 0.05
N LYS A 125 -28.74 -10.51 0.80
CA LYS A 125 -27.58 -9.79 1.32
C LYS A 125 -26.32 -10.22 0.61
N VAL A 126 -25.63 -9.26 0.01
CA VAL A 126 -24.39 -9.47 -0.73
C VAL A 126 -23.26 -8.67 -0.08
N ALA A 127 -22.09 -9.24 0.06
CA ALA A 127 -20.89 -8.60 0.57
C ALA A 127 -19.72 -8.77 -0.41
N MET A 128 -18.73 -7.91 -0.32
CA MET A 128 -17.50 -8.02 -1.10
C MET A 128 -16.30 -8.29 -0.20
N TRP A 129 -15.33 -9.02 -0.75
CA TRP A 129 -14.00 -9.21 -0.20
C TRP A 129 -12.96 -9.18 -1.31
N GLY A 130 -11.82 -8.58 -1.03
CA GLY A 130 -10.67 -8.62 -1.92
C GLY A 130 -9.60 -7.62 -1.52
N GLY A 131 -8.40 -7.81 -2.07
CA GLY A 131 -7.27 -6.92 -1.79
C GLY A 131 -6.66 -6.36 -3.06
N SER A 132 -5.89 -5.26 -2.91
CA SER A 132 -5.24 -4.60 -4.04
C SER A 132 -6.29 -4.05 -5.02
N TYR A 133 -6.21 -4.39 -6.28
CA TYR A 133 -7.23 -4.05 -7.27
C TYR A 133 -8.64 -4.54 -6.88
N ALA A 134 -8.76 -5.76 -6.34
CA ALA A 134 -10.04 -6.26 -5.82
C ALA A 134 -10.51 -5.53 -4.54
N GLY A 135 -9.64 -4.72 -3.92
CA GLY A 135 -10.00 -3.74 -2.90
C GLY A 135 -10.57 -2.46 -3.52
N PHE A 136 -9.95 -1.98 -4.59
CA PHE A 136 -10.50 -0.90 -5.42
C PHE A 136 -11.89 -1.25 -5.96
N ASP A 137 -12.07 -2.47 -6.49
CA ASP A 137 -13.35 -2.93 -7.05
C ASP A 137 -14.52 -2.80 -6.07
N GLN A 138 -14.26 -2.95 -4.77
CA GLN A 138 -15.28 -2.77 -3.75
C GLN A 138 -15.69 -1.30 -3.59
N TRP A 139 -14.72 -0.38 -3.58
CA TRP A 139 -14.99 1.04 -3.46
C TRP A 139 -15.69 1.61 -4.69
N THR A 140 -15.29 1.18 -5.89
CA THR A 140 -15.92 1.63 -7.13
C THR A 140 -17.30 1.01 -7.33
N THR A 141 -17.54 -0.23 -6.85
CA THR A 141 -18.90 -0.83 -6.79
C THR A 141 -19.78 -0.08 -5.78
N LEU A 142 -19.25 0.22 -4.58
CA LEU A 142 -19.98 0.92 -3.54
C LEU A 142 -20.45 2.31 -3.98
N LYS A 143 -19.67 3.05 -4.77
CA LYS A 143 -20.06 4.37 -5.28
C LYS A 143 -21.25 4.34 -6.24
N GLU A 144 -21.61 3.19 -6.79
CA GLU A 144 -22.82 3.01 -7.60
C GLU A 144 -24.06 2.68 -6.74
N PHE A 145 -23.89 2.50 -5.43
CA PHE A 145 -24.94 2.28 -4.42
C PHE A 145 -25.90 1.12 -4.73
N PRO A 146 -25.41 -0.12 -5.00
CA PRO A 146 -26.31 -1.24 -5.21
C PRO A 146 -27.10 -1.54 -3.91
N PRO A 147 -28.45 -1.63 -3.97
CA PRO A 147 -29.31 -1.74 -2.79
C PRO A 147 -29.07 -2.97 -1.92
N HIS A 148 -28.56 -4.07 -2.52
CA HIS A 148 -28.32 -5.32 -1.82
C HIS A 148 -26.88 -5.50 -1.32
N LEU A 149 -25.99 -4.49 -1.51
CA LEU A 149 -24.66 -4.52 -0.95
C LEU A 149 -24.71 -4.21 0.55
N ALA A 150 -24.46 -5.23 1.37
CA ALA A 150 -24.60 -5.14 2.82
C ALA A 150 -23.33 -4.66 3.54
N THR A 151 -22.15 -4.97 3.02
CA THR A 151 -20.85 -4.60 3.60
C THR A 151 -19.72 -4.85 2.63
N ILE A 152 -18.59 -4.15 2.82
CA ILE A 152 -17.34 -4.39 2.09
C ILE A 152 -16.17 -4.59 3.06
N VAL A 153 -15.18 -5.38 2.62
CA VAL A 153 -13.92 -5.63 3.35
C VAL A 153 -12.73 -5.43 2.39
N PRO A 154 -12.40 -4.16 2.07
CA PRO A 154 -11.26 -3.85 1.21
C PRO A 154 -9.95 -3.96 1.97
N ALA A 155 -9.04 -4.84 1.51
CA ALA A 155 -7.69 -4.98 2.04
C ALA A 155 -6.67 -4.38 1.06
N ALA A 156 -5.75 -3.54 1.54
CA ALA A 156 -4.72 -2.92 0.68
C ALA A 156 -5.32 -2.37 -0.62
N ALA A 157 -6.39 -1.58 -0.52
CA ALA A 157 -7.14 -1.13 -1.68
C ALA A 157 -6.36 -0.06 -2.45
N ALA A 158 -5.96 -0.36 -3.68
CA ALA A 158 -5.33 0.61 -4.58
C ALA A 158 -6.29 1.78 -4.87
N HIS A 159 -5.74 3.00 -4.93
CA HIS A 159 -6.52 4.19 -5.28
C HIS A 159 -5.96 4.85 -6.55
N PRO A 160 -6.74 4.92 -7.64
CA PRO A 160 -6.29 5.58 -8.86
C PRO A 160 -5.78 7.00 -8.59
N ALA A 161 -4.60 7.33 -9.11
CA ALA A 161 -3.90 8.61 -8.95
C ALA A 161 -3.53 9.03 -7.51
N VAL A 162 -3.48 8.06 -6.58
CA VAL A 162 -2.92 8.27 -5.23
C VAL A 162 -1.66 7.41 -5.04
N ASP A 163 -1.79 6.09 -5.16
CA ASP A 163 -0.67 5.14 -5.07
C ASP A 163 -0.49 4.30 -6.35
N PHE A 164 -1.43 4.34 -7.27
CA PHE A 164 -1.35 3.65 -8.54
C PHE A 164 -2.02 4.46 -9.66
N PRO A 165 -1.42 4.63 -10.86
CA PRO A 165 -0.12 4.13 -11.31
C PRO A 165 1.09 4.99 -10.88
N PHE A 166 0.86 6.06 -10.18
CA PHE A 166 1.90 6.95 -9.65
C PHE A 166 1.64 7.30 -8.19
N PHE A 167 2.71 7.66 -7.50
CA PHE A 167 2.67 8.23 -6.17
C PHE A 167 3.26 9.64 -6.21
N HIS A 168 2.50 10.64 -5.78
CA HIS A 168 2.86 12.07 -5.87
C HIS A 168 3.42 12.49 -7.23
N ASN A 169 2.71 12.08 -8.29
CA ASN A 169 3.02 12.39 -9.70
C ASN A 169 4.33 11.76 -10.24
N VAL A 170 4.91 10.79 -9.54
CA VAL A 170 6.07 10.01 -9.98
C VAL A 170 5.61 8.60 -10.33
N TYR A 171 5.77 8.18 -11.59
CA TYR A 171 5.37 6.86 -12.04
C TYR A 171 6.34 5.78 -11.55
N SER A 172 5.77 4.63 -11.20
CA SER A 172 6.55 3.42 -10.91
C SER A 172 6.70 2.56 -12.17
N SER A 173 7.90 1.98 -12.39
CA SER A 173 8.11 1.00 -13.45
C SER A 173 7.24 -0.26 -13.30
N TYR A 174 6.76 -0.53 -12.09
CA TYR A 174 5.84 -1.63 -11.77
C TYR A 174 4.55 -1.60 -12.60
N ILE A 175 4.09 -0.42 -13.03
CA ILE A 175 2.83 -0.30 -13.80
C ILE A 175 2.84 -1.16 -15.06
N ILE A 176 3.95 -1.25 -15.79
CA ILE A 176 4.02 -2.08 -17.00
C ILE A 176 4.11 -3.57 -16.66
N GLN A 177 4.72 -3.93 -15.54
CA GLN A 177 4.71 -5.29 -15.01
C GLN A 177 3.28 -5.73 -14.70
N TRP A 178 2.52 -4.89 -14.01
CA TRP A 178 1.11 -5.15 -13.69
C TRP A 178 0.23 -5.19 -14.95
N LEU A 179 0.40 -4.25 -15.90
CA LEU A 179 -0.32 -4.27 -17.17
C LEU A 179 0.00 -5.51 -18.01
N THR A 180 1.24 -6.03 -17.93
CA THR A 180 1.62 -7.27 -18.59
C THR A 180 0.96 -8.48 -17.91
N TYR A 181 0.90 -8.49 -16.58
CA TYR A 181 0.21 -9.53 -15.81
C TYR A 181 -1.28 -9.61 -16.17
N THR A 182 -1.92 -8.47 -16.34
CA THR A 182 -3.34 -8.37 -16.63
C THR A 182 -3.67 -8.27 -18.12
N SER A 183 -2.69 -8.43 -19.00
CA SER A 183 -2.91 -8.45 -20.45
C SER A 183 -3.56 -9.77 -20.90
N GLY A 184 -4.41 -9.69 -21.95
CA GLY A 184 -5.15 -10.85 -22.46
C GLY A 184 -6.22 -11.34 -21.51
N VAL A 185 -6.67 -12.58 -21.69
CA VAL A 185 -7.77 -13.18 -20.90
C VAL A 185 -7.30 -13.97 -19.69
N THR A 186 -6.03 -14.39 -19.65
CA THR A 186 -5.43 -15.16 -18.53
C THR A 186 -4.32 -14.37 -17.86
N GLY A 187 -4.01 -14.69 -16.60
CA GLY A 187 -2.90 -14.08 -15.88
C GLY A 187 -1.55 -14.63 -16.32
N ASN A 188 -0.60 -13.75 -16.66
CA ASN A 188 0.79 -14.12 -16.99
C ASN A 188 1.63 -14.27 -15.71
N THR A 189 1.23 -15.18 -14.82
CA THR A 189 1.80 -15.34 -13.48
C THR A 189 3.29 -15.63 -13.51
N ASN A 190 3.74 -16.50 -14.43
CA ASN A 190 5.17 -16.85 -14.54
C ASN A 190 6.02 -15.63 -14.92
N THR A 191 5.61 -14.87 -15.92
CA THR A 191 6.31 -13.64 -16.30
C THR A 191 6.20 -12.59 -15.20
N PHE A 192 5.05 -12.44 -14.55
CA PHE A 192 4.87 -11.48 -13.46
C PHE A 192 5.81 -11.76 -12.29
N GLY A 193 6.00 -13.02 -11.92
CA GLY A 193 6.90 -13.44 -10.84
C GLY A 193 8.39 -13.50 -11.21
N ASP A 194 8.75 -13.32 -12.47
CA ASP A 194 10.14 -13.37 -12.92
C ASP A 194 10.88 -12.06 -12.61
N SER A 195 11.40 -11.97 -11.39
CA SER A 195 12.15 -10.78 -10.92
C SER A 195 13.40 -10.48 -11.78
N GLY A 196 14.04 -11.52 -12.35
CA GLY A 196 15.20 -11.36 -13.22
C GLY A 196 14.85 -10.68 -14.55
N TYR A 197 13.74 -11.09 -15.16
CA TYR A 197 13.20 -10.48 -16.36
C TYR A 197 12.90 -8.99 -16.14
N TRP A 198 12.12 -8.65 -15.14
CA TRP A 198 11.71 -7.26 -14.85
C TRP A 198 12.90 -6.39 -14.50
N LYS A 199 13.78 -6.88 -13.64
CA LYS A 199 15.01 -6.18 -13.30
C LYS A 199 15.84 -5.87 -14.55
N SER A 200 16.00 -6.83 -15.46
CA SER A 200 16.72 -6.62 -16.73
C SER A 200 16.06 -5.53 -17.56
N LYS A 201 14.73 -5.55 -17.73
CA LYS A 201 13.99 -4.58 -18.55
C LYS A 201 14.05 -3.16 -17.98
N PHE A 202 13.85 -3.02 -16.67
CA PHE A 202 13.94 -1.73 -15.99
C PHE A 202 15.36 -1.18 -16.01
N THR A 203 16.37 -2.06 -15.87
CA THR A 203 17.78 -1.71 -16.04
C THR A 203 18.07 -1.20 -17.45
N ASP A 204 17.58 -1.89 -18.46
CA ASP A 204 17.80 -1.51 -19.87
C ASP A 204 17.25 -0.10 -20.17
N LEU A 205 16.04 0.21 -19.71
CA LEU A 205 15.47 1.56 -19.85
C LEU A 205 16.33 2.61 -19.12
N TYR A 206 16.61 2.34 -17.85
CA TYR A 206 17.23 3.29 -16.93
C TYR A 206 18.68 3.60 -17.30
N MET A 207 19.50 2.57 -17.54
CA MET A 207 20.93 2.71 -17.84
C MET A 207 21.21 3.24 -19.25
N LYS A 208 20.27 3.04 -20.18
CA LYS A 208 20.36 3.60 -21.54
C LYS A 208 19.77 5.00 -21.63
N HIS A 209 19.30 5.55 -20.51
CA HIS A 209 18.67 6.86 -20.43
C HIS A 209 17.54 7.07 -21.44
N LEU A 210 16.73 6.03 -21.66
CA LEU A 210 15.58 6.09 -22.55
C LEU A 210 14.42 6.84 -21.88
N PRO A 211 13.52 7.47 -22.65
CA PRO A 211 12.29 8.05 -22.12
C PRO A 211 11.43 6.99 -21.43
N PHE A 212 10.79 7.34 -20.32
CA PHE A 212 9.93 6.41 -19.59
C PHE A 212 8.79 5.85 -20.45
N GLN A 213 8.27 6.65 -21.37
CA GLN A 213 7.25 6.21 -22.35
C GLN A 213 7.69 5.05 -23.25
N GLU A 214 8.98 4.75 -23.36
CA GLU A 214 9.48 3.62 -24.15
C GLU A 214 9.47 2.29 -23.35
N LEU A 215 9.09 2.32 -22.08
CA LEU A 215 9.13 1.16 -21.19
C LEU A 215 8.28 -0.01 -21.73
N ASP A 216 7.13 0.26 -22.32
CA ASP A 216 6.26 -0.76 -22.92
C ASP A 216 6.92 -1.46 -24.14
N ARG A 217 7.71 -0.72 -24.92
CA ARG A 217 8.50 -1.29 -26.02
C ARG A 217 9.69 -2.08 -25.53
N VAL A 218 10.39 -1.58 -24.50
CA VAL A 218 11.53 -2.30 -23.88
C VAL A 218 11.08 -3.64 -23.31
N VAL A 219 9.90 -3.67 -22.71
CA VAL A 219 9.28 -4.89 -22.19
C VAL A 219 8.75 -5.80 -23.31
N GLY A 220 8.44 -5.25 -24.47
CA GLY A 220 7.83 -6.00 -25.58
C GLY A 220 6.32 -6.19 -25.45
N ASN A 221 5.66 -5.37 -24.62
CA ASN A 221 4.21 -5.36 -24.44
C ASN A 221 3.67 -3.95 -24.63
N THR A 222 3.56 -3.54 -25.89
CA THR A 222 3.01 -2.22 -26.25
C THR A 222 1.52 -2.18 -25.91
N THR A 223 1.12 -1.25 -25.07
CA THR A 223 -0.26 -1.11 -24.63
C THR A 223 -0.77 0.33 -24.68
N THR A 224 -1.96 0.51 -25.26
CA THR A 224 -2.63 1.82 -25.31
C THR A 224 -2.98 2.35 -23.92
N VAL A 225 -3.21 1.48 -22.96
CA VAL A 225 -3.52 1.85 -21.57
C VAL A 225 -2.33 2.56 -20.93
N PHE A 226 -1.12 2.02 -21.09
CA PHE A 226 0.11 2.65 -20.57
C PHE A 226 0.29 4.06 -21.12
N ARG A 227 0.13 4.22 -22.43
CA ARG A 227 0.24 5.54 -23.10
C ARG A 227 -0.83 6.51 -22.59
N LYS A 228 -2.08 6.06 -22.50
CA LYS A 228 -3.19 6.86 -21.98
C LYS A 228 -2.93 7.31 -20.54
N TRP A 229 -2.37 6.45 -19.68
CA TRP A 229 -2.04 6.85 -18.32
C TRP A 229 -0.95 7.92 -18.24
N LEU A 230 0.06 7.85 -19.10
CA LEU A 230 1.10 8.88 -19.17
C LEU A 230 0.58 10.24 -19.66
N ASP A 231 -0.54 10.26 -20.42
CA ASP A 231 -1.23 11.50 -20.81
C ASP A 231 -1.99 12.17 -19.65
N HIS A 232 -2.14 11.45 -18.51
CA HIS A 232 -2.82 11.92 -17.30
C HIS A 232 -1.89 11.90 -16.07
N PRO A 233 -0.83 12.75 -16.04
CA PRO A 233 0.21 12.68 -14.99
C PRO A 233 -0.22 13.27 -13.64
N VAL A 234 -1.46 13.72 -13.52
CA VAL A 234 -2.04 14.31 -12.31
C VAL A 234 -3.40 13.70 -12.02
N ALA A 235 -3.88 13.80 -10.79
CA ALA A 235 -5.23 13.39 -10.39
C ALA A 235 -6.31 14.30 -11.02
N ASP A 236 -6.50 14.19 -12.32
CA ASP A 236 -7.47 14.97 -13.11
C ASP A 236 -8.87 14.30 -13.18
N ALA A 237 -9.74 14.81 -14.04
CA ALA A 237 -11.10 14.30 -14.21
C ALA A 237 -11.13 12.82 -14.67
N TYR A 238 -10.11 12.38 -15.42
CA TYR A 238 -9.99 10.98 -15.86
C TYR A 238 -9.90 10.02 -14.67
N TRP A 239 -8.96 10.28 -13.75
CA TRP A 239 -8.78 9.46 -12.55
C TRP A 239 -9.90 9.62 -11.53
N ASN A 240 -10.38 10.87 -11.35
CA ASN A 240 -11.42 11.17 -10.37
C ASN A 240 -12.76 10.48 -10.69
N ALA A 241 -13.01 10.11 -11.94
CA ALA A 241 -14.19 9.34 -12.32
C ALA A 241 -14.18 7.90 -11.78
N MET A 242 -13.02 7.35 -11.44
CA MET A 242 -12.82 5.95 -11.07
C MET A 242 -13.05 5.66 -9.59
N ALA A 243 -12.92 6.66 -8.72
CA ALA A 243 -13.06 6.54 -7.27
C ALA A 243 -14.30 7.30 -6.75
N PRO A 244 -14.78 7.03 -5.52
CA PRO A 244 -15.85 7.80 -4.90
C PRO A 244 -15.50 9.28 -4.76
N THR A 245 -16.43 10.15 -5.11
CA THR A 245 -16.34 11.60 -4.90
C THR A 245 -16.69 11.98 -3.46
N ASN A 246 -16.39 13.22 -3.05
CA ASN A 246 -16.83 13.74 -1.76
C ASN A 246 -18.35 13.67 -1.55
N ALA A 247 -19.13 13.78 -2.64
CA ALA A 247 -20.58 13.64 -2.58
C ALA A 247 -21.03 12.19 -2.41
N ASP A 248 -20.26 11.24 -2.93
CA ASP A 248 -20.56 9.82 -2.78
C ASP A 248 -20.30 9.34 -1.36
N TYR A 249 -19.19 9.77 -0.74
CA TYR A 249 -18.92 9.45 0.67
C TYR A 249 -20.06 9.85 1.62
N LYS A 250 -20.77 10.95 1.34
CA LYS A 250 -21.93 11.41 2.15
C LYS A 250 -23.12 10.46 2.07
N LYS A 251 -23.21 9.63 1.04
CA LYS A 251 -24.32 8.68 0.83
C LYS A 251 -24.03 7.28 1.32
N ILE A 252 -22.77 6.96 1.61
CA ILE A 252 -22.39 5.65 2.12
C ILE A 252 -23.04 5.44 3.48
N SER A 253 -23.69 4.27 3.66
CA SER A 253 -24.43 3.92 4.88
C SER A 253 -24.18 2.48 5.35
N ILE A 254 -23.38 1.70 4.65
CA ILE A 254 -23.08 0.30 4.99
C ILE A 254 -21.83 0.19 5.88
N PRO A 255 -21.73 -0.87 6.71
CA PRO A 255 -20.51 -1.19 7.45
C PRO A 255 -19.32 -1.44 6.53
N ILE A 256 -18.12 -0.97 6.92
CA ILE A 256 -16.88 -1.13 6.16
C ILE A 256 -15.76 -1.58 7.10
N LEU A 257 -14.97 -2.56 6.67
CA LEU A 257 -13.74 -2.97 7.35
C LEU A 257 -12.54 -2.75 6.42
N THR A 258 -11.85 -1.63 6.58
CA THR A 258 -10.61 -1.35 5.85
C THR A 258 -9.42 -2.02 6.53
N ILE A 259 -8.60 -2.71 5.76
CA ILE A 259 -7.38 -3.38 6.23
C ILE A 259 -6.19 -2.91 5.41
N THR A 260 -5.10 -2.52 6.06
CA THR A 260 -3.83 -2.18 5.42
C THR A 260 -2.65 -2.55 6.35
N GLY A 261 -1.44 -2.24 5.95
CA GLY A 261 -0.22 -2.54 6.71
C GLY A 261 0.77 -1.40 6.72
N HIS A 262 1.66 -1.37 7.71
CA HIS A 262 2.73 -0.37 7.80
C HIS A 262 3.65 -0.39 6.58
N TYR A 263 3.81 -1.57 5.96
CA TYR A 263 4.74 -1.80 4.84
C TYR A 263 3.98 -2.18 3.55
N ASP A 264 2.70 -1.85 3.50
CA ASP A 264 1.85 -2.07 2.34
C ASP A 264 2.07 -0.97 1.29
N GLY A 265 2.37 -1.36 0.05
CA GLY A 265 2.56 -0.40 -1.05
C GLY A 265 1.29 0.38 -1.40
N ASP A 266 0.10 -0.18 -1.12
CA ASP A 266 -1.18 0.48 -1.35
C ASP A 266 -1.78 1.07 -0.04
N GLN A 267 -0.95 1.32 0.98
CA GLN A 267 -1.42 1.95 2.22
C GLN A 267 -2.00 3.34 1.95
N ALA A 268 -1.35 4.13 1.10
CA ALA A 268 -1.79 5.49 0.80
C ALA A 268 -3.20 5.51 0.18
N GLY A 269 -3.50 4.57 -0.71
CA GLY A 269 -4.82 4.38 -1.29
C GLY A 269 -5.87 3.94 -0.27
N ALA A 270 -5.57 2.89 0.48
CA ALA A 270 -6.45 2.37 1.52
C ALA A 270 -6.79 3.45 2.57
N MET A 271 -5.78 4.20 3.01
CA MET A 271 -5.96 5.30 3.96
C MET A 271 -6.70 6.48 3.35
N THR A 272 -6.51 6.77 2.05
CA THR A 272 -7.27 7.82 1.36
C THR A 272 -8.77 7.54 1.37
N TYR A 273 -9.19 6.32 1.07
CA TYR A 273 -10.60 5.92 1.18
C TYR A 273 -11.12 6.08 2.61
N TYR A 274 -10.39 5.58 3.59
CA TYR A 274 -10.76 5.68 5.00
C TYR A 274 -10.89 7.14 5.46
N LEU A 275 -9.86 7.96 5.24
CA LEU A 275 -9.81 9.35 5.69
C LEU A 275 -10.89 10.20 5.01
N ARG A 276 -11.14 10.01 3.72
CA ARG A 276 -12.22 10.71 3.01
C ARG A 276 -13.59 10.31 3.54
N HIS A 277 -13.81 9.03 3.86
CA HIS A 277 -15.07 8.62 4.48
C HIS A 277 -15.21 9.20 5.90
N MET A 278 -14.13 9.27 6.68
CA MET A 278 -14.14 9.94 7.99
C MET A 278 -14.40 11.45 7.86
N GLN A 279 -13.93 12.08 6.80
CA GLN A 279 -14.13 13.52 6.57
C GLN A 279 -15.55 13.85 6.09
N TYR A 280 -16.08 13.09 5.13
CA TYR A 280 -17.31 13.45 4.39
C TYR A 280 -18.53 12.59 4.73
N GLY A 281 -18.36 11.41 5.29
CA GLY A 281 -19.45 10.51 5.67
C GLY A 281 -20.34 11.06 6.78
N THR A 282 -21.54 10.51 6.93
CA THR A 282 -22.41 10.81 8.05
C THR A 282 -21.86 10.22 9.35
N GLU A 283 -22.21 10.76 10.50
CA GLU A 283 -21.75 10.25 11.80
C GLU A 283 -22.14 8.77 12.02
N SER A 284 -23.33 8.39 11.58
CA SER A 284 -23.80 6.99 11.66
C SER A 284 -22.97 6.05 10.76
N ALA A 285 -22.57 6.49 9.58
CA ALA A 285 -21.73 5.70 8.67
C ALA A 285 -20.29 5.60 9.18
N LYS A 286 -19.73 6.70 9.66
CA LYS A 286 -18.38 6.72 10.28
C LYS A 286 -18.28 5.79 11.48
N ALA A 287 -19.35 5.70 12.29
CA ALA A 287 -19.40 4.80 13.45
C ALA A 287 -19.36 3.31 13.07
N GLN A 288 -19.64 2.98 11.81
CA GLN A 288 -19.63 1.62 11.26
C GLN A 288 -18.41 1.34 10.38
N HIS A 289 -17.46 2.26 10.27
CA HIS A 289 -16.22 2.06 9.51
C HIS A 289 -15.07 1.74 10.45
N TYR A 290 -14.54 0.53 10.33
CA TYR A 290 -13.43 0.00 11.11
C TYR A 290 -12.16 -0.02 10.28
N LEU A 291 -11.02 0.24 10.93
CA LEU A 291 -9.69 0.25 10.32
C LEU A 291 -8.76 -0.69 11.06
N ILE A 292 -8.02 -1.51 10.32
CA ILE A 292 -6.92 -2.33 10.85
C ILE A 292 -5.63 -1.95 10.13
N VAL A 293 -4.60 -1.56 10.88
CA VAL A 293 -3.24 -1.33 10.36
C VAL A 293 -2.29 -2.31 11.03
N GLY A 294 -1.94 -3.38 10.32
CA GLY A 294 -1.03 -4.42 10.81
C GLY A 294 0.44 -4.14 10.47
N PRO A 295 1.38 -4.96 10.99
CA PRO A 295 2.79 -4.86 10.64
C PRO A 295 3.08 -5.57 9.31
N TRP A 296 2.16 -5.50 8.37
CA TRP A 296 2.13 -6.31 7.16
C TRP A 296 2.62 -5.54 5.93
N ASP A 297 3.16 -6.29 4.97
CA ASP A 297 3.33 -5.88 3.59
C ASP A 297 2.03 -6.10 2.80
N HIS A 298 2.06 -5.80 1.52
CA HIS A 298 0.91 -5.93 0.63
C HIS A 298 0.23 -7.31 0.67
N ALA A 299 1.00 -8.40 0.66
CA ALA A 299 0.46 -9.76 0.75
C ALA A 299 -0.03 -10.10 2.16
N GLY A 300 0.67 -9.63 3.19
CA GLY A 300 0.33 -9.83 4.60
C GLY A 300 -1.01 -9.26 5.03
N THR A 301 -1.52 -8.23 4.33
CA THR A 301 -2.88 -7.68 4.57
C THR A 301 -3.99 -8.70 4.30
N ARG A 302 -3.70 -9.80 3.64
CA ARG A 302 -4.62 -10.90 3.33
C ARG A 302 -4.19 -12.22 3.97
N THR A 303 -2.87 -12.41 4.12
CA THR A 303 -2.27 -13.62 4.69
C THR A 303 -1.09 -13.19 5.57
N PRO A 304 -1.37 -12.85 6.85
CA PRO A 304 -0.37 -12.40 7.79
C PRO A 304 0.79 -13.38 7.94
N ARG A 305 2.00 -12.85 8.05
CA ARG A 305 3.23 -13.59 8.30
C ARG A 305 4.15 -12.79 9.22
N ARG A 306 5.03 -13.49 9.92
CA ARG A 306 5.98 -12.85 10.85
C ARG A 306 7.11 -12.14 10.13
N GLU A 307 7.54 -12.70 9.00
CA GLU A 307 8.67 -12.17 8.23
C GLU A 307 8.20 -11.18 7.17
N VAL A 308 8.66 -9.93 7.27
CA VAL A 308 8.36 -8.87 6.31
C VAL A 308 9.66 -8.15 5.94
N ALA A 309 10.16 -8.38 4.74
CA ALA A 309 11.30 -7.68 4.13
C ALA A 309 12.51 -7.46 5.07
N GLY A 310 12.91 -8.48 5.82
CA GLY A 310 14.03 -8.47 6.76
C GLY A 310 13.66 -8.12 8.21
N LEU A 311 12.39 -7.82 8.49
CA LEU A 311 11.88 -7.67 9.85
C LEU A 311 11.16 -8.95 10.31
N THR A 312 11.28 -9.27 11.58
CA THR A 312 10.56 -10.38 12.23
C THR A 312 9.69 -9.81 13.35
N PHE A 313 8.40 -10.15 13.35
CA PHE A 313 7.42 -9.73 14.35
C PHE A 313 7.02 -10.90 15.26
N ALA A 314 6.47 -10.59 16.44
CA ALA A 314 5.93 -11.60 17.34
C ALA A 314 4.68 -12.30 16.76
N ASP A 315 4.28 -13.42 17.38
CA ASP A 315 3.09 -14.19 16.96
C ASP A 315 1.78 -13.37 17.01
N THR A 316 1.76 -12.28 17.79
CA THR A 316 0.66 -11.32 17.81
C THR A 316 0.37 -10.67 16.46
N SER A 317 1.34 -10.67 15.52
CA SER A 317 1.16 -10.23 14.14
C SER A 317 0.34 -11.20 13.27
N LEU A 318 0.21 -12.47 13.70
CA LEU A 318 -0.46 -13.54 12.97
C LEU A 318 -1.97 -13.55 13.27
N VAL A 319 -2.69 -12.55 12.81
CA VAL A 319 -4.15 -12.50 12.92
C VAL A 319 -4.76 -13.47 11.91
N ASP A 320 -5.63 -14.38 12.36
CA ASP A 320 -6.44 -15.20 11.45
C ASP A 320 -7.51 -14.31 10.78
N LEU A 321 -7.14 -13.75 9.64
CA LEU A 321 -8.02 -12.86 8.88
C LEU A 321 -9.22 -13.59 8.29
N ASN A 322 -9.16 -14.88 8.00
CA ASN A 322 -10.33 -15.64 7.56
C ASN A 322 -11.37 -15.73 8.67
N TYR A 323 -10.93 -16.03 9.89
CA TYR A 323 -11.80 -16.08 11.05
C TYR A 323 -12.37 -14.71 11.40
N LEU A 324 -11.54 -13.66 11.39
CA LEU A 324 -11.98 -12.29 11.63
C LEU A 324 -13.03 -11.83 10.60
N HIS A 325 -12.79 -12.11 9.32
CA HIS A 325 -13.75 -11.76 8.26
C HIS A 325 -15.05 -12.55 8.42
N LYS A 326 -14.98 -13.83 8.82
CA LYS A 326 -16.20 -14.61 9.14
C LYS A 326 -16.99 -13.96 10.26
N GLN A 327 -16.34 -13.56 11.36
CA GLN A 327 -17.01 -12.86 12.47
C GLN A 327 -17.61 -11.53 12.01
N TRP A 328 -16.90 -10.77 11.15
CA TRP A 328 -17.39 -9.53 10.55
C TRP A 328 -18.67 -9.74 9.73
N TYR A 329 -18.69 -10.74 8.86
CA TYR A 329 -19.87 -11.04 8.05
C TYR A 329 -21.01 -11.64 8.87
N ASP A 330 -20.73 -12.45 9.88
CA ASP A 330 -21.74 -12.95 10.81
C ASP A 330 -22.40 -11.77 11.54
N TRP A 331 -21.61 -10.78 12.00
CA TRP A 331 -22.13 -9.59 12.64
C TRP A 331 -22.97 -8.72 11.70
N THR A 332 -22.42 -8.36 10.55
CA THR A 332 -23.04 -7.38 9.64
C THR A 332 -24.18 -7.94 8.78
N MET A 333 -24.17 -9.24 8.48
CA MET A 333 -25.16 -9.84 7.62
C MET A 333 -26.14 -10.82 8.32
N LYS A 334 -25.72 -11.43 9.43
CA LYS A 334 -26.53 -12.44 10.14
C LYS A 334 -26.97 -11.99 11.54
N GLY A 335 -26.60 -10.79 12.00
CA GLY A 335 -26.95 -10.28 13.32
C GLY A 335 -26.21 -10.96 14.48
N GLY A 336 -25.06 -11.55 14.21
CA GLY A 336 -24.16 -12.11 15.21
C GLY A 336 -23.46 -11.05 16.07
N PRO A 337 -22.60 -11.44 17.01
CA PRO A 337 -21.84 -10.50 17.84
C PRO A 337 -20.76 -9.76 17.03
N LYS A 338 -20.39 -8.57 17.50
CA LYS A 338 -19.24 -7.84 16.96
C LYS A 338 -17.95 -8.66 17.18
N PRO A 339 -17.03 -8.69 16.23
CA PRO A 339 -15.74 -9.39 16.37
C PRO A 339 -14.97 -8.89 17.61
N ASP A 340 -14.49 -9.81 18.45
CA ASP A 340 -13.74 -9.48 19.68
C ASP A 340 -12.43 -8.75 19.39
N PHE A 341 -11.81 -9.02 18.22
CA PHE A 341 -10.62 -8.32 17.78
C PHE A 341 -10.87 -6.82 17.56
N LEU A 342 -12.06 -6.43 17.14
CA LEU A 342 -12.43 -5.03 16.89
C LEU A 342 -12.88 -4.34 18.19
N ARG A 343 -11.99 -4.27 19.18
CA ARG A 343 -12.28 -3.65 20.50
C ARG A 343 -12.75 -2.21 20.36
N ASP A 344 -12.10 -1.48 19.41
CA ASP A 344 -12.51 -0.13 19.02
C ASP A 344 -12.47 -0.01 17.49
N ARG A 345 -12.77 1.18 16.93
CA ARG A 345 -12.89 1.39 15.47
C ARG A 345 -11.54 1.35 14.74
N VAL A 346 -10.46 1.68 15.41
CA VAL A 346 -9.10 1.61 14.86
C VAL A 346 -8.30 0.59 15.66
N ALA A 347 -7.79 -0.44 15.00
CA ALA A 347 -6.80 -1.36 15.54
C ALA A 347 -5.48 -1.14 14.81
N TYR A 348 -4.39 -0.89 15.54
CA TYR A 348 -3.08 -0.70 14.94
C TYR A 348 -2.01 -1.46 15.73
N TYR A 349 -1.00 -1.93 15.00
CA TYR A 349 0.10 -2.69 15.58
C TYR A 349 1.27 -1.77 15.87
N VAL A 350 1.77 -1.80 17.12
CA VAL A 350 2.98 -1.05 17.53
C VAL A 350 4.19 -1.94 17.30
N ALA A 351 4.88 -1.74 16.17
CA ALA A 351 6.11 -2.48 15.86
C ALA A 351 7.23 -2.14 16.85
N GLY A 352 8.02 -3.13 17.25
CA GLY A 352 9.10 -2.99 18.25
C GLY A 352 8.66 -3.11 19.70
N GLU A 353 7.39 -2.99 19.99
CA GLU A 353 6.72 -3.47 21.21
C GLU A 353 5.93 -4.74 20.92
N ASP A 354 5.55 -4.92 19.65
CA ASP A 354 4.87 -6.07 19.07
C ASP A 354 3.49 -6.37 19.71
N VAL A 355 2.72 -5.30 19.89
CA VAL A 355 1.38 -5.35 20.49
C VAL A 355 0.34 -4.63 19.64
N TRP A 356 -0.92 -5.07 19.74
CA TRP A 356 -2.06 -4.36 19.19
C TRP A 356 -2.57 -3.29 20.16
N ARG A 357 -2.82 -2.11 19.64
CA ARG A 357 -3.51 -1.02 20.33
C ARG A 357 -4.80 -0.66 19.62
N TYR A 358 -5.69 0.01 20.34
CA TYR A 358 -7.02 0.34 19.87
C TYR A 358 -7.36 1.79 20.19
N ALA A 359 -8.08 2.44 19.27
CA ALA A 359 -8.53 3.82 19.45
C ALA A 359 -9.91 4.03 18.80
N ALA A 360 -10.66 4.98 19.32
CA ALA A 360 -11.96 5.35 18.78
C ALA A 360 -11.88 5.98 17.38
N SER A 361 -10.76 6.63 17.05
CA SER A 361 -10.43 7.17 15.73
C SER A 361 -8.93 7.45 15.63
N LEU A 362 -8.43 7.81 14.47
CA LEU A 362 -7.03 8.27 14.31
C LEU A 362 -6.78 9.59 15.05
N GLU A 363 -7.74 10.48 15.11
CA GLU A 363 -7.66 11.74 15.84
C GLU A 363 -7.59 11.51 17.36
N ALA A 364 -8.24 10.44 17.86
CA ALA A 364 -8.22 10.05 19.27
C ALA A 364 -6.84 9.56 19.75
N LEU A 365 -5.91 9.24 18.85
CA LEU A 365 -4.52 8.95 19.20
C LEU A 365 -3.86 10.15 19.87
N SER A 366 -4.27 11.37 19.49
CA SER A 366 -3.82 12.65 20.05
C SER A 366 -2.33 12.71 20.37
N PRO A 367 -1.44 12.38 19.41
CA PRO A 367 -0.01 12.40 19.68
C PRO A 367 0.45 13.83 19.96
N LYS A 368 1.45 13.97 20.82
CA LYS A 368 2.18 15.24 20.94
C LYS A 368 3.07 15.39 19.72
N VAL A 369 2.87 16.45 18.95
CA VAL A 369 3.74 16.76 17.82
C VAL A 369 5.04 17.36 18.34
N GLN A 370 6.13 16.66 18.15
CA GLN A 370 7.49 17.13 18.45
C GLN A 370 8.10 17.69 17.17
N LYS A 371 8.54 18.95 17.21
CA LYS A 371 9.21 19.62 16.09
C LYS A 371 10.72 19.55 16.25
N LEU A 372 11.39 18.99 15.26
CA LEU A 372 12.84 18.82 15.20
C LEU A 372 13.42 19.65 14.05
N TYR A 373 14.18 20.67 14.37
CA TYR A 373 14.82 21.54 13.40
C TYR A 373 16.11 20.91 12.86
N LEU A 374 16.38 21.16 11.58
CA LEU A 374 17.61 20.75 10.94
C LEU A 374 18.73 21.75 11.26
N SER A 375 19.93 21.22 11.46
CA SER A 375 21.18 22.00 11.56
C SER A 375 22.34 21.13 11.11
N SER A 376 23.45 21.79 10.72
CA SER A 376 24.70 21.11 10.35
C SER A 376 25.90 21.91 10.81
N THR A 377 27.07 21.32 10.78
CA THR A 377 28.34 22.02 11.07
C THR A 377 29.09 22.31 9.78
N GLY A 378 29.34 23.60 9.50
CA GLY A 378 30.04 24.03 8.31
C GLY A 378 29.35 23.70 7.00
N GLY A 379 27.99 23.74 6.97
CA GLY A 379 27.19 23.48 5.77
C GLY A 379 27.35 22.05 5.25
N ARG A 380 27.56 21.06 6.13
CA ARG A 380 27.79 19.66 5.74
C ARG A 380 26.88 18.69 6.47
N ALA A 381 26.03 18.01 5.67
CA ALA A 381 25.19 16.90 6.09
C ALA A 381 25.20 15.78 5.02
N ASP A 382 26.32 15.61 4.33
CA ASP A 382 26.48 14.87 3.08
C ASP A 382 26.88 13.41 3.25
N ASP A 383 27.24 12.95 4.44
CA ASP A 383 27.54 11.54 4.72
C ASP A 383 27.19 11.12 6.16
N VAL A 384 27.25 9.80 6.43
CA VAL A 384 26.90 9.25 7.75
C VAL A 384 27.86 9.63 8.87
N PHE A 385 29.08 10.07 8.54
CA PHE A 385 30.11 10.51 9.51
C PHE A 385 30.01 12.01 9.80
N ARG A 386 29.51 12.77 8.84
CA ARG A 386 29.29 14.22 8.91
C ARG A 386 27.81 14.54 8.66
N SER A 387 26.96 13.79 9.34
CA SER A 387 25.52 14.04 9.28
C SER A 387 25.14 15.32 10.00
N GLY A 388 24.11 15.98 9.53
CA GLY A 388 23.45 17.05 10.26
C GLY A 388 22.69 16.49 11.48
N GLN A 389 22.11 17.40 12.25
CA GLN A 389 21.36 17.13 13.47
C GLN A 389 19.90 17.50 13.32
N LEU A 390 19.04 16.72 13.95
CA LEU A 390 17.63 16.99 14.20
C LEU A 390 17.45 17.24 15.70
N SER A 391 17.06 18.46 16.09
CA SER A 391 16.89 18.82 17.50
C SER A 391 15.72 19.78 17.71
N GLU A 392 15.23 19.87 18.95
CA GLU A 392 14.18 20.85 19.32
C GLU A 392 14.70 22.29 19.37
N ALA A 393 16.02 22.48 19.41
CA ALA A 393 16.60 23.79 19.43
C ALA A 393 16.35 24.54 18.12
N ALA A 394 15.84 25.75 18.21
CA ALA A 394 15.64 26.59 17.04
C ALA A 394 16.98 26.85 16.31
N PRO A 395 16.98 26.89 14.97
CA PRO A 395 18.22 27.07 14.23
C PRO A 395 18.85 28.42 14.51
N SER A 396 20.17 28.40 14.71
CA SER A 396 20.99 29.61 14.94
C SER A 396 22.03 29.83 13.86
N GLN A 397 22.19 28.85 12.95
CA GLN A 397 23.20 28.87 11.90
C GLN A 397 22.64 29.49 10.61
N THR A 398 23.54 29.94 9.75
CA THR A 398 23.20 30.61 8.48
C THR A 398 23.76 29.88 7.26
N GLU A 399 24.73 28.97 7.44
CA GLU A 399 25.31 28.21 6.32
C GLU A 399 24.36 27.08 5.90
N PRO A 400 23.87 27.08 4.63
CA PRO A 400 23.00 26.02 4.12
C PRO A 400 23.80 24.77 3.78
N ASP A 401 23.08 23.63 3.67
CA ASP A 401 23.61 22.38 3.17
C ASP A 401 23.42 22.26 1.66
N HIS A 402 24.30 21.51 0.99
CA HIS A 402 24.30 21.37 -0.45
C HIS A 402 24.46 19.92 -0.88
N PHE A 403 23.76 19.53 -1.95
CA PHE A 403 24.02 18.28 -2.65
C PHE A 403 23.77 18.44 -4.15
N THR A 404 24.27 17.48 -4.92
CA THR A 404 24.16 17.49 -6.39
C THR A 404 23.47 16.23 -6.87
N TYR A 405 22.56 16.39 -7.81
CA TYR A 405 21.93 15.28 -8.51
C TYR A 405 22.23 15.38 -10.01
N ASP A 406 22.93 14.38 -10.52
CA ASP A 406 23.14 14.17 -11.95
C ASP A 406 22.30 12.98 -12.41
N PRO A 407 21.25 13.18 -13.24
CA PRO A 407 20.41 12.08 -13.73
C PRO A 407 21.15 11.12 -14.66
N LEU A 408 22.36 11.47 -15.15
CA LEU A 408 23.22 10.58 -15.90
C LEU A 408 24.13 9.72 -15.02
N ASP A 409 24.26 10.04 -13.72
CA ASP A 409 24.99 9.19 -12.78
C ASP A 409 24.16 7.96 -12.41
N ILE A 410 24.52 6.82 -12.99
CA ILE A 410 23.84 5.54 -12.76
C ILE A 410 24.40 4.74 -11.57
N ARG A 411 25.48 5.21 -10.92
CA ARG A 411 26.15 4.47 -9.83
C ARG A 411 25.24 4.16 -8.64
N PRO A 412 24.38 5.08 -8.15
CA PRO A 412 23.44 4.77 -7.08
C PRO A 412 22.46 3.66 -7.47
N ALA A 413 21.85 3.74 -8.67
CA ALA A 413 20.93 2.72 -9.14
C ALA A 413 21.62 1.36 -9.36
N ALA A 414 22.87 1.35 -9.87
CA ALA A 414 23.65 0.13 -10.04
C ALA A 414 24.02 -0.51 -8.69
N LEU A 415 24.24 0.29 -7.64
CA LEU A 415 24.49 -0.19 -6.28
C LEU A 415 23.21 -0.78 -5.69
N GLN A 416 22.09 -0.09 -5.80
CA GLN A 416 20.77 -0.55 -5.31
C GLN A 416 20.38 -1.92 -5.89
N GLN A 417 20.71 -2.19 -7.16
CA GLN A 417 20.41 -3.47 -7.78
C GLN A 417 21.16 -4.67 -7.20
N LYS A 418 22.28 -4.47 -6.51
CA LYS A 418 23.04 -5.57 -5.90
C LYS A 418 22.42 -6.03 -4.59
N ASN A 419 21.62 -5.19 -3.96
CA ASN A 419 20.98 -5.42 -2.69
C ASN A 419 19.49 -5.72 -2.89
N ASN A 420 18.78 -6.07 -1.81
CA ASN A 420 17.33 -6.21 -1.83
C ASN A 420 16.68 -4.82 -1.66
N PRO A 421 16.18 -4.18 -2.74
CA PRO A 421 15.61 -2.83 -2.66
C PRO A 421 14.34 -2.75 -1.80
N ASN A 422 13.68 -3.89 -1.57
CA ASN A 422 12.50 -4.00 -0.71
C ASN A 422 12.85 -4.37 0.74
N GLY A 423 14.13 -4.46 1.07
CA GLY A 423 14.60 -4.74 2.41
C GLY A 423 14.37 -3.56 3.35
N LEU A 424 13.51 -3.73 4.35
CA LEU A 424 13.24 -2.70 5.36
C LEU A 424 14.44 -2.43 6.27
N THR A 425 15.45 -3.27 6.22
CA THR A 425 16.72 -3.14 6.97
C THR A 425 17.90 -2.76 6.08
N ASP A 426 17.69 -2.60 4.79
CA ASP A 426 18.73 -2.20 3.84
C ASP A 426 19.13 -0.73 4.03
N GLN A 427 20.43 -0.50 4.22
CA GLN A 427 21.01 0.82 4.44
C GLN A 427 21.77 1.36 3.22
N THR A 428 21.79 0.64 2.11
CA THR A 428 22.66 0.96 0.96
C THR A 428 22.47 2.39 0.47
N ASP A 429 21.23 2.81 0.26
CA ASP A 429 20.92 4.14 -0.26
C ASP A 429 21.23 5.23 0.76
N VAL A 430 20.92 4.99 2.04
CA VAL A 430 21.07 5.98 3.11
C VAL A 430 22.50 6.12 3.61
N LEU A 431 23.45 5.32 3.12
CA LEU A 431 24.87 5.58 3.34
C LEU A 431 25.37 6.77 2.52
N ASN A 432 24.63 7.17 1.50
CA ASN A 432 24.91 8.32 0.63
C ASN A 432 26.33 8.31 0.05
N LEU A 433 26.78 7.14 -0.42
CA LEU A 433 28.16 6.91 -0.87
C LEU A 433 28.61 7.81 -2.03
N PHE A 434 27.67 8.40 -2.74
CA PHE A 434 27.93 9.25 -3.91
C PHE A 434 27.62 10.74 -3.65
N GLY A 435 27.23 11.11 -2.41
CA GLY A 435 26.95 12.50 -2.02
C GLY A 435 25.75 13.13 -2.74
N ASN A 436 24.75 12.31 -3.11
CA ASN A 436 23.57 12.76 -3.85
C ASN A 436 22.34 13.02 -2.94
N GLY A 437 22.58 13.31 -1.68
CA GLY A 437 21.55 13.63 -0.69
C GLY A 437 22.12 14.19 0.60
N LEU A 438 21.25 14.44 1.58
CA LEU A 438 21.57 14.99 2.90
C LEU A 438 21.04 14.07 3.98
N ILE A 439 21.83 13.87 5.03
CA ILE A 439 21.54 12.97 6.16
C ILE A 439 21.50 13.77 7.47
N TYR A 440 20.44 13.62 8.24
CA TYR A 440 20.28 14.21 9.57
C TYR A 440 19.91 13.14 10.58
N HIS A 441 20.47 13.24 11.80
CA HIS A 441 20.16 12.33 12.89
C HIS A 441 19.65 13.09 14.12
N THR A 442 18.73 12.47 14.86
CA THR A 442 18.46 12.91 16.25
C THR A 442 19.59 12.48 17.17
N ASP A 443 19.63 13.05 18.37
CA ASP A 443 20.32 12.43 19.48
C ASP A 443 19.72 11.04 19.77
N ARG A 444 20.43 10.23 20.53
CA ARG A 444 19.93 8.92 20.96
C ARG A 444 18.80 9.07 21.96
N PHE A 445 17.72 8.35 21.77
CA PHE A 445 16.60 8.35 22.71
C PHE A 445 17.04 7.83 24.08
N GLU A 446 16.78 8.60 25.13
CA GLU A 446 17.11 8.23 26.51
C GLU A 446 16.18 7.16 27.09
N SER A 447 14.96 7.07 26.54
CA SER A 447 13.95 6.06 26.87
C SER A 447 13.30 5.52 25.61
N ALA A 448 12.68 4.35 25.71
CA ALA A 448 11.87 3.81 24.61
C ALA A 448 10.65 4.73 24.37
N THR A 449 10.50 5.20 23.14
CA THR A 449 9.51 6.22 22.77
C THR A 449 8.61 5.68 21.66
N GLU A 450 7.30 5.80 21.82
CA GLU A 450 6.35 5.43 20.78
C GLU A 450 6.11 6.61 19.83
N VAL A 451 6.38 6.36 18.53
CA VAL A 451 6.07 7.28 17.44
C VAL A 451 4.96 6.66 16.63
N THR A 452 3.77 7.28 16.64
CA THR A 452 2.58 6.71 16.00
C THR A 452 1.78 7.79 15.29
N GLY A 453 1.58 7.64 13.98
CA GLY A 453 0.83 8.58 13.16
C GLY A 453 1.52 8.90 11.85
N TYR A 454 1.26 10.11 11.37
CA TYR A 454 1.89 10.67 10.18
C TYR A 454 2.95 11.68 10.58
N ILE A 455 4.10 11.64 9.94
CA ILE A 455 5.12 12.68 10.06
C ILE A 455 4.90 13.76 8.99
N LYS A 456 5.56 14.89 9.19
CA LYS A 456 5.59 15.99 8.22
C LYS A 456 7.02 16.52 8.15
N PHE A 457 7.52 16.71 6.95
CA PHE A 457 8.82 17.33 6.72
C PHE A 457 8.66 18.61 5.93
N VAL A 458 9.25 19.70 6.41
CA VAL A 458 9.27 21.00 5.74
C VAL A 458 10.71 21.34 5.42
N ALA A 459 10.99 21.57 4.14
CA ALA A 459 12.30 21.97 3.64
C ALA A 459 12.22 23.30 2.87
N TRP A 460 13.11 24.22 3.18
CA TRP A 460 13.35 25.41 2.38
C TRP A 460 14.51 25.14 1.44
N MET A 461 14.24 25.08 0.15
CA MET A 461 15.26 24.70 -0.83
C MET A 461 15.28 25.64 -2.05
N ALA A 462 16.47 25.81 -2.61
CA ALA A 462 16.68 26.37 -3.94
C ALA A 462 17.36 25.33 -4.83
N MET A 463 17.14 25.43 -6.13
CA MET A 463 17.83 24.64 -7.15
C MET A 463 18.06 25.49 -8.40
N ASP A 464 19.04 25.10 -9.21
CA ASP A 464 19.40 25.79 -10.45
C ASP A 464 18.75 25.23 -11.72
N VAL A 465 17.79 24.29 -11.53
CA VAL A 465 17.01 23.65 -12.59
C VAL A 465 15.52 23.92 -12.42
N PRO A 466 14.71 23.85 -13.51
CA PRO A 466 13.28 24.16 -13.44
C PRO A 466 12.40 23.08 -12.79
N ASP A 467 12.92 21.86 -12.64
CA ASP A 467 12.25 20.73 -12.01
C ASP A 467 13.24 19.66 -11.56
N THR A 468 12.87 18.88 -10.56
CA THR A 468 13.53 17.64 -10.14
C THR A 468 12.55 16.85 -9.26
N ASP A 469 12.87 15.60 -8.96
CA ASP A 469 12.12 14.80 -8.00
C ASP A 469 12.92 14.70 -6.70
N PHE A 470 12.25 14.82 -5.55
CA PHE A 470 12.80 14.62 -4.22
C PHE A 470 12.23 13.37 -3.59
N ALA A 471 13.05 12.67 -2.83
CA ALA A 471 12.65 11.56 -1.96
C ALA A 471 13.12 11.85 -0.53
N VAL A 472 12.24 11.58 0.43
CA VAL A 472 12.51 11.70 1.86
C VAL A 472 12.23 10.37 2.53
N ARG A 473 13.19 9.90 3.33
CA ARG A 473 13.10 8.63 4.06
C ARG A 473 13.37 8.86 5.54
N LEU A 474 12.59 8.24 6.41
CA LEU A 474 12.80 8.19 7.85
C LEU A 474 13.10 6.75 8.29
N ASP A 475 14.19 6.56 9.02
CA ASP A 475 14.59 5.27 9.59
C ASP A 475 14.83 5.39 11.10
N GLU A 476 14.60 4.29 11.84
CA GLU A 476 15.20 4.07 13.15
C GLU A 476 16.60 3.47 12.96
N VAL A 477 17.64 4.09 13.50
CA VAL A 477 18.98 3.50 13.62
C VAL A 477 19.16 3.04 15.05
N LYS A 478 19.24 1.73 15.25
CA LYS A 478 19.37 1.09 16.57
C LYS A 478 20.74 1.31 17.19
N ALA A 479 20.85 1.01 18.48
CA ALA A 479 22.11 1.15 19.21
C ALA A 479 23.26 0.31 18.64
N ASP A 480 22.95 -0.85 18.05
CA ASP A 480 23.90 -1.75 17.39
C ASP A 480 24.26 -1.33 15.95
N GLY A 481 23.68 -0.24 15.44
CA GLY A 481 23.93 0.27 14.09
C GLY A 481 23.01 -0.31 13.01
N THR A 482 22.19 -1.31 13.31
CA THR A 482 21.15 -1.78 12.36
C THR A 482 20.09 -0.71 12.17
N SER A 483 19.43 -0.66 11.01
CA SER A 483 18.36 0.29 10.78
C SER A 483 17.06 -0.38 10.37
N VAL A 484 15.96 0.32 10.63
CA VAL A 484 14.62 -0.09 10.23
C VAL A 484 13.98 1.08 9.50
N HIS A 485 13.55 0.83 8.28
CA HIS A 485 12.75 1.80 7.55
C HIS A 485 11.39 2.00 8.22
N LEU A 486 10.98 3.25 8.43
CA LEU A 486 9.71 3.60 9.07
C LEU A 486 8.69 4.09 8.05
N THR A 487 9.05 5.10 7.26
CA THR A 487 8.17 5.72 6.28
C THR A 487 8.98 6.54 5.28
N SER A 488 8.39 6.80 4.12
CA SER A 488 8.98 7.66 3.08
C SER A 488 7.92 8.45 2.34
N ASP A 489 8.37 9.52 1.70
CA ASP A 489 7.56 10.37 0.83
C ASP A 489 8.38 10.80 -0.39
N MET A 490 7.71 11.20 -1.45
CA MET A 490 8.31 11.76 -2.67
C MET A 490 7.59 13.03 -3.09
N MET A 491 8.28 13.88 -3.83
CA MET A 491 7.68 15.08 -4.41
C MET A 491 8.38 15.45 -5.71
N ARG A 492 7.61 15.63 -6.78
CA ARG A 492 8.10 16.32 -7.97
C ARG A 492 8.00 17.82 -7.76
N ALA A 493 9.11 18.54 -7.90
CA ALA A 493 9.24 19.94 -7.49
C ALA A 493 8.22 20.87 -8.15
N ARG A 494 7.80 20.62 -9.40
CA ARG A 494 6.76 21.39 -10.07
C ARG A 494 5.38 21.25 -9.42
N TYR A 495 5.16 20.21 -8.61
CA TYR A 495 3.89 19.97 -7.91
C TYR A 495 3.94 20.33 -6.43
N ARG A 496 4.96 21.09 -5.98
CA ARG A 496 5.14 21.49 -4.56
C ARG A 496 3.96 22.24 -3.95
N ASP A 497 3.24 23.02 -4.78
CA ASP A 497 2.11 23.84 -4.34
C ASP A 497 0.75 23.12 -4.54
N SER A 498 0.69 22.15 -5.48
CA SER A 498 -0.54 21.41 -5.83
C SER A 498 -0.22 20.13 -6.60
N LEU A 499 -0.78 19.00 -6.19
CA LEU A 499 -0.64 17.72 -6.93
C LEU A 499 -1.39 17.69 -8.27
N THR A 500 -2.21 18.70 -8.58
CA THR A 500 -3.02 18.76 -9.81
C THR A 500 -2.65 19.91 -10.75
N GLN A 501 -1.81 20.84 -10.29
CA GLN A 501 -1.40 22.01 -11.07
C GLN A 501 0.11 22.14 -11.04
N GLU A 502 0.74 21.99 -12.19
CA GLU A 502 2.18 22.18 -12.29
C GLU A 502 2.58 23.65 -12.25
N LYS A 503 3.72 23.90 -11.61
CA LYS A 503 4.40 25.19 -11.57
C LYS A 503 5.90 24.96 -11.52
N LEU A 504 6.55 25.11 -12.66
CA LEU A 504 8.00 24.97 -12.74
C LEU A 504 8.69 25.87 -11.71
N VAL A 505 9.81 25.41 -11.19
CA VAL A 505 10.65 26.18 -10.28
C VAL A 505 11.43 27.20 -11.09
N LYS A 506 11.50 28.43 -10.57
CA LYS A 506 12.41 29.42 -11.12
C LYS A 506 13.81 29.18 -10.57
N PRO A 507 14.80 28.88 -11.41
CA PRO A 507 16.15 28.58 -10.97
C PRO A 507 16.72 29.64 -10.02
N GLY A 508 17.29 29.20 -8.89
CA GLY A 508 17.83 30.05 -7.84
C GLY A 508 16.81 30.62 -6.85
N GLU A 509 15.50 30.49 -7.09
CA GLU A 509 14.47 30.93 -6.16
C GLU A 509 14.33 29.93 -5.00
N VAL A 510 14.31 30.46 -3.77
CA VAL A 510 14.06 29.66 -2.57
C VAL A 510 12.58 29.39 -2.44
N ASN A 511 12.19 28.13 -2.40
CA ASN A 511 10.83 27.67 -2.21
C ASN A 511 10.70 26.83 -0.95
N ARG A 512 9.49 26.82 -0.39
CA ARG A 512 9.10 25.94 0.70
C ARG A 512 8.50 24.66 0.12
N TYR A 513 9.05 23.51 0.51
CA TYR A 513 8.57 22.19 0.15
C TYR A 513 7.99 21.53 1.39
N GLU A 514 6.74 21.07 1.30
CA GLU A 514 6.04 20.43 2.41
C GLU A 514 5.72 18.98 2.04
N PHE A 515 6.49 18.04 2.60
CA PHE A 515 6.27 16.61 2.48
C PHE A 515 5.29 16.16 3.55
N ASN A 516 4.10 15.76 3.15
CA ASN A 516 3.00 15.34 4.02
C ASN A 516 2.30 14.07 3.51
N GLY A 517 2.87 13.40 2.50
CA GLY A 517 2.37 12.15 1.93
C GLY A 517 2.99 10.89 2.55
N PHE A 518 3.69 11.01 3.65
CA PHE A 518 4.22 9.86 4.37
C PHE A 518 3.12 8.88 4.76
N THR A 519 3.44 7.58 4.74
CA THR A 519 2.52 6.55 5.21
C THR A 519 2.37 6.59 6.74
N PHE A 520 1.19 6.18 7.23
CA PHE A 520 0.96 5.96 8.65
C PHE A 520 1.87 4.84 9.16
N PHE A 521 2.51 5.04 10.29
CA PHE A 521 3.25 3.99 10.98
C PHE A 521 3.10 4.09 12.50
N SER A 522 3.37 3.00 13.18
CA SER A 522 3.44 2.94 14.63
C SER A 522 4.64 2.10 15.05
N ARG A 523 5.54 2.72 15.81
CA ARG A 523 6.82 2.12 16.21
C ARG A 523 7.23 2.54 17.60
N LYS A 524 7.57 1.55 18.44
CA LYS A 524 8.28 1.80 19.69
C LYS A 524 9.78 1.88 19.37
N VAL A 525 10.29 3.10 19.21
CA VAL A 525 11.70 3.38 19.01
C VAL A 525 12.45 3.03 20.30
N SER A 526 13.46 2.17 20.21
CA SER A 526 14.15 1.64 21.39
C SER A 526 15.02 2.70 22.07
N LYS A 527 15.25 2.56 23.40
CA LYS A 527 16.28 3.32 24.11
C LYS A 527 17.64 3.13 23.43
N GLY A 528 18.40 4.21 23.23
CA GLY A 528 19.70 4.22 22.57
C GLY A 528 19.64 4.23 21.04
N SER A 529 18.45 4.04 20.44
CA SER A 529 18.22 4.29 19.01
C SER A 529 18.21 5.80 18.72
N ARG A 530 18.31 6.15 17.45
CA ARG A 530 18.10 7.52 16.93
C ARG A 530 17.29 7.46 15.64
N LEU A 531 16.61 8.54 15.28
CA LEU A 531 16.00 8.68 13.97
C LEU A 531 17.01 9.23 12.96
N ARG A 532 16.92 8.77 11.73
CA ARG A 532 17.67 9.27 10.59
C ARG A 532 16.71 9.74 9.51
N LEU A 533 16.83 11.01 9.14
CA LEU A 533 16.18 11.59 7.98
C LEU A 533 17.17 11.61 6.81
N PHE A 534 16.77 11.10 5.66
CA PHE A 534 17.55 11.16 4.43
C PHE A 534 16.72 11.85 3.35
N LEU A 535 17.23 12.98 2.85
CA LEU A 535 16.68 13.72 1.71
C LEU A 535 17.58 13.52 0.50
N SER A 536 17.04 13.09 -0.62
CA SER A 536 17.78 12.87 -1.87
C SER A 536 16.90 13.11 -3.11
N CYS A 537 17.50 13.00 -4.29
CA CYS A 537 16.76 12.81 -5.52
C CYS A 537 16.71 11.31 -5.86
N PRO A 538 15.55 10.75 -6.28
CA PRO A 538 15.42 9.34 -6.61
C PRO A 538 16.38 8.92 -7.73
N ASN A 539 17.13 7.85 -7.51
CA ASN A 539 17.99 7.23 -8.51
C ASN A 539 17.77 5.73 -8.47
N SER A 540 16.66 5.29 -9.04
CA SER A 540 16.18 3.91 -8.97
C SER A 540 15.59 3.45 -10.30
N ILE A 541 15.89 2.21 -10.70
CA ILE A 541 15.25 1.57 -11.86
C ILE A 541 13.74 1.33 -11.68
N GLN A 542 13.25 1.45 -10.46
CA GLN A 542 11.84 1.23 -10.12
C GLN A 542 10.96 2.45 -10.38
N LEU A 543 11.55 3.59 -10.69
CA LEU A 543 10.84 4.86 -10.85
C LEU A 543 11.12 5.51 -12.20
N GLU A 544 10.16 6.30 -12.67
CA GLU A 544 10.36 7.24 -13.75
C GLU A 544 11.52 8.18 -13.40
N LYS A 545 12.42 8.43 -14.38
CA LYS A 545 13.57 9.32 -14.17
C LYS A 545 13.25 10.73 -14.62
N ASN A 546 13.36 11.71 -13.72
CA ASN A 546 13.32 13.12 -14.05
C ASN A 546 14.72 13.57 -14.49
N TYR A 547 14.84 14.08 -15.71
CA TYR A 547 16.09 14.60 -16.27
C TYR A 547 16.27 16.10 -16.00
N ASN A 548 15.45 16.70 -15.15
CA ASN A 548 15.52 18.07 -14.64
C ASN A 548 15.32 19.17 -15.71
N SER A 549 14.83 18.83 -16.89
CA SER A 549 14.72 19.80 -18.00
C SER A 549 13.46 20.69 -17.91
N GLY A 550 12.46 20.25 -17.15
CA GLY A 550 11.17 20.93 -17.05
C GLY A 550 10.16 20.55 -18.14
N LYS A 551 10.50 19.63 -19.04
CA LYS A 551 9.56 19.04 -20.02
C LYS A 551 8.61 18.04 -19.33
N MET A 552 7.76 17.37 -20.12
CA MET A 552 7.00 16.22 -19.65
C MET A 552 7.95 15.08 -19.31
N VAL A 553 8.03 14.67 -18.05
CA VAL A 553 9.06 13.76 -17.54
C VAL A 553 9.06 12.42 -18.26
N ALA A 554 7.88 11.86 -18.57
CA ALA A 554 7.78 10.60 -19.30
C ALA A 554 8.40 10.63 -20.71
N MET A 555 8.63 11.81 -21.30
CA MET A 555 9.22 12.02 -22.63
C MET A 555 10.68 12.45 -22.58
N GLU A 556 11.19 12.84 -21.40
CA GLU A 556 12.61 13.21 -21.24
C GLU A 556 13.53 12.01 -21.41
N SER A 557 14.74 12.28 -21.87
CA SER A 557 15.81 11.29 -22.07
C SER A 557 17.15 11.83 -21.63
N GLY A 558 18.20 11.03 -21.71
CA GLY A 558 19.56 11.47 -21.42
C GLY A 558 20.03 12.71 -22.20
N LYS A 559 19.40 13.03 -23.34
CA LYS A 559 19.69 14.23 -24.14
C LYS A 559 19.17 15.51 -23.47
N ASP A 560 18.20 15.38 -22.59
CA ASP A 560 17.55 16.49 -21.90
C ASP A 560 18.16 16.73 -20.50
N ALA A 561 19.08 15.87 -20.09
CA ALA A 561 19.64 15.84 -18.74
C ALA A 561 20.30 17.18 -18.34
N ARG A 562 19.97 17.62 -17.13
CA ARG A 562 20.62 18.75 -16.46
C ARG A 562 21.03 18.32 -15.07
N THR A 563 22.26 18.58 -14.69
CA THR A 563 22.69 18.40 -13.30
C THR A 563 22.01 19.45 -12.44
N ALA A 564 21.40 19.02 -11.35
CA ALA A 564 20.75 19.91 -10.36
C ALA A 564 21.67 20.12 -9.15
N HIS A 565 21.92 21.39 -8.80
CA HIS A 565 22.57 21.76 -7.56
C HIS A 565 21.51 22.26 -6.58
N ILE A 566 21.33 21.53 -5.49
CA ILE A 566 20.30 21.78 -4.51
C ILE A 566 20.92 22.39 -3.26
N THR A 567 20.32 23.46 -2.78
CA THR A 567 20.67 24.14 -1.52
C THR A 567 19.53 24.01 -0.55
N LEU A 568 19.76 23.45 0.64
CA LEU A 568 18.79 23.36 1.73
C LEU A 568 19.14 24.37 2.81
N TYR A 569 18.18 25.22 3.15
CA TYR A 569 18.31 26.26 4.17
C TYR A 569 17.74 25.79 5.50
N HIS A 570 18.42 26.12 6.59
CA HIS A 570 18.01 25.86 7.97
C HIS A 570 18.38 27.01 8.90
N ASP A 571 18.34 28.23 8.39
CA ASP A 571 18.55 29.46 9.18
C ASP A 571 17.26 29.90 9.91
N PRO A 572 17.31 30.90 10.83
CA PRO A 572 16.14 31.33 11.59
C PRO A 572 14.94 31.82 10.73
N SER A 573 15.18 32.34 9.53
CA SER A 573 14.16 32.87 8.62
C SER A 573 13.59 31.77 7.70
N ARG A 574 14.34 30.70 7.47
CA ARG A 574 14.03 29.57 6.58
C ARG A 574 14.29 28.25 7.31
N ALA A 575 13.62 28.09 8.43
CA ALA A 575 13.79 26.93 9.29
C ALA A 575 13.19 25.68 8.63
N SER A 576 14.06 24.75 8.22
CA SER A 576 13.63 23.41 7.81
C SER A 576 13.48 22.52 9.05
N PHE A 577 12.43 21.67 9.08
CA PHE A 577 12.11 20.87 10.26
C PHE A 577 11.33 19.59 9.93
N LEU A 578 11.45 18.61 10.80
CA LEU A 578 10.65 17.39 10.84
C LEU A 578 9.67 17.46 12.02
N GLU A 579 8.40 17.17 11.80
CA GLU A 579 7.38 16.97 12.84
C GLU A 579 7.12 15.47 13.01
N ILE A 580 7.29 14.96 14.24
CA ILE A 580 7.02 13.56 14.59
C ILE A 580 5.91 13.46 15.63
N PRO A 581 4.98 12.49 15.46
CA PRO A 581 3.86 12.25 16.39
C PRO A 581 4.32 11.31 17.52
N VAL A 582 4.52 11.81 18.71
CA VAL A 582 4.97 11.04 19.89
C VAL A 582 3.77 10.74 20.79
N ILE A 583 3.53 9.46 21.11
CA ILE A 583 2.55 9.04 22.10
C ILE A 583 3.19 9.13 23.50
N GLN A 584 2.50 9.81 24.42
CA GLN A 584 2.93 9.99 25.81
C GLN A 584 2.48 8.86 26.73
#